data_35d5b43eced9a95dfe28b978f9f5b515
#
_entry.id   35d5b43eced9a95dfe28b978f9f5b515
#
_cell.length_a   1.000
_cell.length_b   1.000
_cell.length_c   1.000
_cell.angle_alpha   90.00
_cell.angle_beta   90.00
_cell.angle_gamma   90.00
#
_symmetry.space_group_name_H-M   'P 1'
#
loop_
_entity.id
_entity.type
_entity.pdbx_description
1 polymer ?
#
loop_
_entity_poly.entity_id
_entity_poly.type
_entity_poly.pdbx_seq_one_letter_code
_entity_poly.pdbx_strand_id
1 'polypeptide(L)'
;MKKLRLRLPVLLLGALASAVSACGDPKRALDNRQWSDTFAFRITVDPTPPRAIEDARYKIVVQNKKTGEPIETGQGRIFANSKDGARTDDGLEKGKEVGTYYGRLFFPTTGDWAIGLQFRRDSTSKLERVDWIQTVNNASGPGS
;
A
#
# COMPACT_ATOMS: atom_id res chain seq x y z
N MET A 1 27.92 79.33 -3.08
CA MET A 1 27.65 78.39 -1.95
C MET A 1 26.73 77.31 -2.43
N LYS A 2 27.26 76.13 -2.75
CA LYS A 2 26.46 74.98 -3.23
C LYS A 2 26.26 74.01 -2.06
N LYS A 3 25.02 73.88 -1.64
CA LYS A 3 24.63 72.88 -0.59
C LYS A 3 24.53 71.48 -1.23
N LEU A 4 25.48 70.64 -0.89
CA LEU A 4 25.51 69.26 -1.26
C LEU A 4 24.49 68.46 -0.39
N ARG A 5 23.39 68.02 -0.96
CA ARG A 5 22.45 67.19 -0.26
C ARG A 5 22.83 65.72 -0.47
N LEU A 6 23.37 65.11 0.56
CA LEU A 6 23.66 63.67 0.62
C LEU A 6 22.35 62.89 0.80
N ARG A 7 21.95 62.20 -0.22
CA ARG A 7 20.82 61.27 -0.12
C ARG A 7 21.33 59.87 0.26
N LEU A 8 21.01 59.44 1.46
CA LEU A 8 21.21 58.06 1.89
C LEU A 8 20.18 57.14 1.18
N PRO A 9 20.60 56.04 0.58
CA PRO A 9 19.67 54.99 0.18
C PRO A 9 19.33 54.13 1.38
N VAL A 10 18.04 54.05 1.70
CA VAL A 10 17.48 53.08 2.66
C VAL A 10 17.51 51.71 2.03
N LEU A 11 18.39 50.85 2.50
CA LEU A 11 18.41 49.41 2.16
C LEU A 11 17.26 48.71 2.91
N LEU A 12 16.17 48.40 2.21
CA LEU A 12 15.13 47.52 2.69
C LEU A 12 15.66 46.08 2.63
N LEU A 13 16.03 45.54 3.77
CA LEU A 13 16.36 44.13 3.92
C LEU A 13 15.04 43.34 3.98
N GLY A 14 14.59 42.79 2.84
CA GLY A 14 13.47 41.85 2.77
C GLY A 14 13.88 40.49 3.30
N ALA A 15 13.44 40.14 4.51
CA ALA A 15 13.55 38.82 5.07
C ALA A 15 12.60 37.89 4.34
N LEU A 16 13.12 37.05 3.43
CA LEU A 16 12.39 35.99 2.78
C LEU A 16 12.25 34.83 3.79
N ALA A 17 11.15 34.77 4.50
CA ALA A 17 10.80 33.64 5.32
C ALA A 17 10.36 32.48 4.41
N SER A 18 11.27 31.56 4.11
CA SER A 18 10.97 30.31 3.42
C SER A 18 10.22 29.39 4.39
N ALA A 19 8.89 29.39 4.31
CA ALA A 19 8.06 28.40 4.96
C ALA A 19 8.26 27.06 4.24
N VAL A 20 9.10 26.20 4.80
CA VAL A 20 9.21 24.80 4.40
C VAL A 20 7.97 24.10 4.94
N SER A 21 6.93 24.04 4.12
CA SER A 21 5.77 23.17 4.39
C SER A 21 6.23 21.73 4.22
N ALA A 22 6.61 21.09 5.32
CA ALA A 22 6.77 19.64 5.37
C ALA A 22 5.38 19.00 5.30
N CYS A 23 4.84 18.86 4.08
CA CYS A 23 3.69 18.00 3.82
C CYS A 23 4.15 16.54 3.90
N GLY A 24 4.36 16.05 5.11
CA GLY A 24 4.34 14.62 5.37
C GLY A 24 2.88 14.20 5.41
N ASP A 25 2.41 13.51 4.38
CA ASP A 25 1.07 12.93 4.36
C ASP A 25 1.04 11.71 5.31
N PRO A 26 0.45 11.81 6.53
CA PRO A 26 0.56 10.75 7.54
C PRO A 26 -0.29 9.50 7.24
N LYS A 27 -0.96 9.46 6.10
CA LYS A 27 -1.90 8.39 5.70
C LYS A 27 -1.48 7.60 4.48
N ARG A 28 -0.23 7.70 4.04
CA ARG A 28 0.23 6.84 2.95
C ARG A 28 0.41 5.43 3.51
N ALA A 29 -0.61 4.60 3.33
CA ALA A 29 -0.48 3.16 3.55
C ALA A 29 0.75 2.68 2.78
N LEU A 30 1.69 2.03 3.48
CA LEU A 30 2.89 1.50 2.86
C LEU A 30 2.47 0.46 1.83
N ASP A 31 2.63 0.78 0.56
CA ASP A 31 2.37 -0.15 -0.54
C ASP A 31 3.37 -1.32 -0.44
N ASN A 32 2.87 -2.52 -0.24
CA ASN A 32 3.67 -3.71 -0.43
C ASN A 32 3.74 -4.03 -1.92
N ARG A 33 4.93 -4.05 -2.47
CA ARG A 33 5.17 -4.36 -3.89
C ARG A 33 5.79 -5.73 -4.03
N GLN A 34 5.18 -6.56 -4.85
CA GLN A 34 5.63 -7.91 -5.14
C GLN A 34 5.70 -8.12 -6.65
N TRP A 35 6.59 -9.01 -7.10
CA TRP A 35 6.78 -9.35 -8.50
C TRP A 35 6.86 -10.85 -8.67
N SER A 36 6.14 -11.36 -9.63
CA SER A 36 6.29 -12.72 -10.13
C SER A 36 7.04 -12.73 -11.49
N ASP A 37 6.95 -13.81 -12.21
CA ASP A 37 7.58 -13.88 -13.54
C ASP A 37 6.95 -12.86 -14.51
N THR A 38 5.61 -12.76 -14.51
CA THR A 38 4.85 -11.96 -15.48
C THR A 38 4.22 -10.71 -14.88
N PHE A 39 3.88 -10.74 -13.58
CA PHE A 39 3.07 -9.70 -12.94
C PHE A 39 3.85 -8.83 -11.97
N ALA A 40 3.44 -7.57 -11.87
CA ALA A 40 3.77 -6.66 -10.80
C ALA A 40 2.51 -6.40 -9.97
N PHE A 41 2.62 -6.58 -8.65
CA PHE A 41 1.53 -6.40 -7.69
C PHE A 41 1.83 -5.21 -6.79
N ARG A 42 0.82 -4.35 -6.61
CA ARG A 42 0.80 -3.33 -5.57
C ARG A 42 -0.30 -3.71 -4.59
N ILE A 43 0.06 -3.97 -3.36
CA ILE A 43 -0.81 -4.54 -2.35
C ILE A 43 -0.95 -3.56 -1.19
N THR A 44 -2.17 -3.20 -0.87
CA THR A 44 -2.51 -2.42 0.33
C THR A 44 -3.50 -3.21 1.16
N VAL A 45 -3.51 -2.99 2.47
CA VAL A 45 -4.42 -3.63 3.40
C VAL A 45 -5.06 -2.60 4.33
N ASP A 46 -6.31 -2.79 4.63
CA ASP A 46 -7.06 -1.95 5.57
C ASP A 46 -7.75 -2.85 6.63
N PRO A 47 -7.47 -2.64 7.92
CA PRO A 47 -6.56 -1.66 8.52
C PRO A 47 -5.07 -1.97 8.24
N THR A 48 -4.22 -0.95 8.30
CA THR A 48 -2.76 -1.07 8.18
C THR A 48 -2.07 -0.64 9.47
N PRO A 49 -1.35 -1.54 10.18
CA PRO A 49 -1.26 -2.97 9.92
C PRO A 49 -2.59 -3.70 10.21
N PRO A 50 -2.79 -4.91 9.68
CA PRO A 50 -3.95 -5.74 10.03
C PRO A 50 -4.01 -6.02 11.53
N ARG A 51 -5.22 -6.27 12.03
CA ARG A 51 -5.46 -6.54 13.44
C ARG A 51 -6.12 -7.89 13.63
N ALA A 52 -5.78 -8.57 14.74
CA ALA A 52 -6.41 -9.82 15.11
C ALA A 52 -7.91 -9.61 15.39
N ILE A 53 -8.71 -10.63 15.09
CA ILE A 53 -10.19 -10.64 15.24
C ILE A 53 -10.92 -9.51 14.51
N GLU A 54 -10.29 -8.92 13.51
CA GLU A 54 -10.87 -7.93 12.60
C GLU A 54 -10.68 -8.40 11.16
N ASP A 55 -11.60 -8.04 10.28
CA ASP A 55 -11.45 -8.26 8.84
C ASP A 55 -10.35 -7.37 8.27
N ALA A 56 -9.41 -7.96 7.55
CA ALA A 56 -8.36 -7.25 6.82
C ALA A 56 -8.69 -7.29 5.32
N ARG A 57 -9.01 -6.14 4.75
CA ARG A 57 -9.33 -6.00 3.32
C ARG A 57 -8.07 -5.68 2.52
N TYR A 58 -7.72 -6.57 1.62
CA TYR A 58 -6.60 -6.39 0.70
C TYR A 58 -7.09 -5.80 -0.62
N LYS A 59 -6.43 -4.74 -1.08
CA LYS A 59 -6.57 -4.19 -2.42
C LYS A 59 -5.30 -4.52 -3.20
N ILE A 60 -5.45 -5.18 -4.32
CA ILE A 60 -4.36 -5.69 -5.14
C ILE A 60 -4.49 -5.11 -6.54
N VAL A 61 -3.56 -4.25 -6.94
CA VAL A 61 -3.46 -3.75 -8.30
C VAL A 61 -2.45 -4.62 -9.04
N VAL A 62 -2.87 -5.19 -10.16
CA VAL A 62 -2.10 -6.12 -10.96
C VAL A 62 -1.78 -5.51 -12.32
N GLN A 63 -0.50 -5.50 -12.66
CA GLN A 63 0.01 -4.99 -13.93
C GLN A 63 0.93 -6.02 -14.58
N ASN A 64 1.04 -5.94 -15.89
CA ASN A 64 2.10 -6.63 -16.62
C ASN A 64 3.45 -6.06 -16.18
N LYS A 65 4.36 -6.92 -15.73
CA LYS A 65 5.67 -6.52 -15.20
C LYS A 65 6.54 -5.78 -16.22
N LYS A 66 6.42 -6.14 -17.51
CA LYS A 66 7.25 -5.55 -18.57
C LYS A 66 6.65 -4.28 -19.15
N THR A 67 5.33 -4.26 -19.39
CA THR A 67 4.65 -3.16 -20.08
C THR A 67 4.02 -2.14 -19.14
N GLY A 68 3.73 -2.54 -17.88
CA GLY A 68 2.99 -1.72 -16.92
C GLY A 68 1.48 -1.66 -17.18
N GLU A 69 0.98 -2.36 -18.20
CA GLU A 69 -0.44 -2.41 -18.52
C GLU A 69 -1.22 -3.13 -17.43
N PRO A 70 -2.38 -2.60 -17.03
CA PRO A 70 -3.23 -3.26 -16.04
C PRO A 70 -3.78 -4.59 -16.55
N ILE A 71 -3.89 -5.57 -15.68
CA ILE A 71 -4.46 -6.87 -15.99
C ILE A 71 -5.94 -6.86 -15.65
N GLU A 72 -6.79 -6.68 -16.67
CA GLU A 72 -8.24 -6.55 -16.54
C GLU A 72 -8.97 -7.87 -16.30
N THR A 73 -8.41 -8.95 -16.81
CA THR A 73 -8.96 -10.30 -16.64
C THR A 73 -7.98 -11.11 -15.83
N GLY A 74 -8.42 -11.73 -14.75
CA GLY A 74 -7.55 -12.54 -13.94
C GLY A 74 -8.32 -13.28 -12.86
N GLN A 75 -7.68 -14.31 -12.35
CA GLN A 75 -8.19 -15.16 -11.29
C GLN A 75 -7.08 -15.35 -10.25
N GLY A 76 -7.45 -15.29 -9.00
CA GLY A 76 -6.47 -15.47 -7.95
C GLY A 76 -7.09 -15.73 -6.59
N ARG A 77 -6.23 -15.95 -5.62
CA ARG A 77 -6.59 -16.05 -4.21
C ARG A 77 -5.47 -15.52 -3.35
N ILE A 78 -5.84 -14.99 -2.20
CA ILE A 78 -4.94 -14.62 -1.13
C ILE A 78 -5.13 -15.59 0.03
N PHE A 79 -4.05 -15.97 0.70
CA PHE A 79 -4.11 -16.86 1.86
C PHE A 79 -3.00 -16.54 2.85
N ALA A 80 -3.20 -16.95 4.08
CA ALA A 80 -2.24 -16.73 5.16
C ALA A 80 -2.13 -17.95 6.07
N ASN A 81 -0.91 -18.17 6.58
CA ASN A 81 -0.62 -19.21 7.54
C ASN A 81 0.20 -18.65 8.70
N SER A 82 -0.18 -19.01 9.92
CA SER A 82 0.63 -18.73 11.12
C SER A 82 1.60 -19.87 11.42
N LYS A 83 2.58 -19.61 12.27
CA LYS A 83 3.50 -20.65 12.76
C LYS A 83 2.77 -21.77 13.53
N ASP A 84 1.66 -21.42 14.18
CA ASP A 84 0.85 -22.33 14.99
C ASP A 84 -0.16 -23.14 14.17
N GLY A 85 -0.11 -23.02 12.83
CA GLY A 85 -0.94 -23.79 11.92
C GLY A 85 -2.32 -23.19 11.64
N ALA A 86 -2.65 -22.01 12.16
CA ALA A 86 -3.86 -21.31 11.79
C ALA A 86 -3.79 -20.86 10.32
N ARG A 87 -4.93 -20.90 9.63
CA ARG A 87 -5.04 -20.58 8.20
C ARG A 87 -6.24 -19.69 7.94
N THR A 88 -6.12 -18.83 6.95
CA THR A 88 -7.22 -18.04 6.40
C THR A 88 -6.97 -17.85 4.91
N ASP A 89 -8.02 -17.81 4.11
CA ASP A 89 -7.90 -17.59 2.67
C ASP A 89 -9.18 -16.98 2.09
N ASP A 90 -9.05 -16.36 0.93
CA ASP A 90 -10.15 -15.79 0.18
C ASP A 90 -9.83 -15.77 -1.33
N GLY A 91 -10.85 -15.96 -2.16
CA GLY A 91 -10.79 -15.75 -3.59
C GLY A 91 -10.73 -14.25 -3.92
N LEU A 92 -9.99 -13.90 -4.97
CA LEU A 92 -9.95 -12.51 -5.42
C LEU A 92 -11.19 -12.16 -6.22
N GLU A 93 -11.84 -11.06 -5.85
CA GLU A 93 -12.93 -10.44 -6.59
C GLU A 93 -12.43 -9.24 -7.38
N LYS A 94 -12.80 -9.16 -8.66
CA LYS A 94 -12.46 -8.01 -9.49
C LYS A 94 -13.18 -6.76 -9.00
N GLY A 95 -12.43 -5.68 -8.77
CA GLY A 95 -12.97 -4.37 -8.45
C GLY A 95 -13.45 -3.59 -9.67
N LYS A 96 -14.07 -2.44 -9.43
CA LYS A 96 -14.50 -1.51 -10.48
C LYS A 96 -13.33 -0.76 -11.12
N GLU A 97 -12.26 -0.55 -10.37
CA GLU A 97 -11.05 0.11 -10.85
C GLU A 97 -10.26 -0.83 -11.77
N VAL A 98 -9.66 -0.26 -12.81
CA VAL A 98 -8.85 -0.97 -13.80
C VAL A 98 -7.73 -1.78 -13.12
N GLY A 99 -7.60 -3.07 -13.48
CA GLY A 99 -6.56 -3.97 -12.96
C GLY A 99 -6.57 -4.18 -11.45
N THR A 100 -7.69 -3.94 -10.78
CA THR A 100 -7.80 -3.98 -9.32
C THR A 100 -8.65 -5.15 -8.86
N TYR A 101 -8.16 -5.84 -7.84
CA TYR A 101 -8.79 -7.00 -7.21
C TYR A 101 -8.82 -6.83 -5.70
N TYR A 102 -9.81 -7.44 -5.06
CA TYR A 102 -9.99 -7.41 -3.62
C TYR A 102 -10.06 -8.82 -3.05
N GLY A 103 -9.49 -8.98 -1.85
CA GLY A 103 -9.65 -10.18 -1.04
C GLY A 103 -9.75 -9.78 0.43
N ARG A 104 -10.28 -10.68 1.26
CA ARG A 104 -10.46 -10.46 2.69
C ARG A 104 -9.82 -11.60 3.46
N LEU A 105 -9.01 -11.27 4.46
CA LEU A 105 -8.48 -12.24 5.39
C LEU A 105 -8.94 -11.90 6.81
N PHE A 106 -9.20 -12.93 7.61
CA PHE A 106 -9.49 -12.81 9.02
C PHE A 106 -8.39 -13.49 9.82
N PHE A 107 -7.71 -12.73 10.66
CA PHE A 107 -6.62 -13.23 11.49
C PHE A 107 -7.10 -13.53 12.90
N PRO A 108 -7.20 -14.79 13.34
CA PRO A 108 -7.67 -15.12 14.68
C PRO A 108 -6.67 -14.72 15.78
N THR A 109 -5.39 -14.56 15.45
CA THR A 109 -4.31 -14.26 16.41
C THR A 109 -3.37 -13.19 15.88
N THR A 110 -2.67 -12.53 16.79
CA THR A 110 -1.57 -11.60 16.51
C THR A 110 -0.28 -12.31 16.09
N GLY A 111 0.70 -11.54 15.65
CA GLY A 111 2.03 -12.03 15.30
C GLY A 111 2.29 -12.05 13.80
N ASP A 112 3.31 -12.78 13.40
CA ASP A 112 3.74 -12.86 12.02
C ASP A 112 3.02 -13.98 11.27
N TRP A 113 2.46 -13.60 10.14
CA TRP A 113 1.75 -14.48 9.23
C TRP A 113 2.44 -14.54 7.88
N ALA A 114 2.66 -15.72 7.35
CA ALA A 114 3.10 -15.92 5.98
C ALA A 114 1.92 -15.76 5.03
N ILE A 115 1.92 -14.68 4.24
CA ILE A 115 0.89 -14.40 3.26
C ILE A 115 1.35 -14.93 1.90
N GLY A 116 0.45 -15.57 1.17
CA GLY A 116 0.64 -15.96 -0.21
C GLY A 116 -0.45 -15.38 -1.10
N LEU A 117 -0.06 -14.90 -2.25
CA LEU A 117 -0.95 -14.44 -3.31
C LEU A 117 -0.70 -15.28 -4.55
N GLN A 118 -1.74 -15.95 -5.04
CA GLN A 118 -1.72 -16.68 -6.30
C GLN A 118 -2.56 -15.95 -7.34
N PHE A 119 -2.05 -15.84 -8.55
CA PHE A 119 -2.73 -15.13 -9.64
C PHE A 119 -2.39 -15.72 -11.00
N ARG A 120 -3.35 -15.72 -11.91
CA ARG A 120 -3.19 -16.06 -13.31
C ARG A 120 -4.12 -15.21 -14.17
N ARG A 121 -3.79 -15.03 -15.43
CA ARG A 121 -4.58 -14.22 -16.36
C ARG A 121 -5.92 -14.89 -16.73
N ASP A 122 -5.90 -16.19 -16.90
CA ASP A 122 -7.04 -17.04 -17.26
C ASP A 122 -6.81 -18.48 -16.81
N SER A 123 -7.81 -19.35 -17.01
CA SER A 123 -7.76 -20.74 -16.57
C SER A 123 -6.68 -21.60 -17.27
N THR A 124 -6.19 -21.15 -18.42
CA THR A 124 -5.15 -21.86 -19.22
C THR A 124 -3.74 -21.36 -18.92
N SER A 125 -3.62 -20.19 -18.30
CA SER A 125 -2.35 -19.58 -17.96
C SER A 125 -1.75 -20.20 -16.69
N LYS A 126 -0.42 -20.18 -16.61
CA LYS A 126 0.32 -20.60 -15.42
C LYS A 126 -0.14 -19.79 -14.19
N LEU A 127 -0.41 -20.48 -13.10
CA LEU A 127 -0.65 -19.85 -11.81
C LEU A 127 0.67 -19.40 -11.20
N GLU A 128 0.84 -18.09 -11.01
CA GLU A 128 2.03 -17.50 -10.42
C GLU A 128 1.78 -17.17 -8.95
N ARG A 129 2.84 -17.16 -8.14
CA ARG A 129 2.74 -16.95 -6.70
C ARG A 129 3.78 -15.96 -6.23
N VAL A 130 3.40 -15.12 -5.27
CA VAL A 130 4.29 -14.28 -4.46
C VAL A 130 3.97 -14.47 -2.99
N ASP A 131 4.97 -14.27 -2.12
CA ASP A 131 4.86 -14.49 -0.69
C ASP A 131 5.54 -13.36 0.07
N TRP A 132 4.98 -13.00 1.25
CA TRP A 132 5.59 -12.05 2.18
C TRP A 132 5.17 -12.35 3.61
N ILE A 133 5.84 -11.71 4.55
CA ILE A 133 5.45 -11.75 5.97
C ILE A 133 4.66 -10.50 6.31
N GLN A 134 3.54 -10.69 7.01
CA GLN A 134 2.67 -9.64 7.51
C GLN A 134 2.54 -9.74 9.02
N THR A 135 2.92 -8.69 9.72
CA THR A 135 2.65 -8.58 11.15
C THR A 135 1.21 -8.17 11.38
N VAL A 136 0.52 -8.90 12.25
CA VAL A 136 -0.85 -8.66 12.68
C VAL A 136 -0.83 -8.16 14.13
N ASN A 137 -1.38 -6.99 14.36
CA ASN A 137 -1.40 -6.34 15.66
C ASN A 137 -2.60 -6.79 16.52
N ASN A 138 -2.63 -6.35 17.77
CA ASN A 138 -3.80 -6.55 18.64
C ASN A 138 -5.06 -5.93 18.03
N ALA A 139 -6.21 -6.50 18.37
CA ALA A 139 -7.51 -5.89 18.08
C ALA A 139 -7.60 -4.47 18.65
N SER A 140 -8.39 -3.62 18.00
CA SER A 140 -8.71 -2.31 18.56
C SER A 140 -9.43 -2.50 19.90
N GLY A 141 -8.87 -1.94 20.97
CA GLY A 141 -9.54 -1.93 22.27
C GLY A 141 -10.81 -1.07 22.21
N PRO A 142 -11.80 -1.32 23.08
CA PRO A 142 -12.94 -0.43 23.23
C PRO A 142 -12.45 0.95 23.69
N GLY A 143 -12.50 1.95 22.80
CA GLY A 143 -12.19 3.35 23.14
C GLY A 143 -10.85 3.90 22.62
N SER A 144 -10.29 3.39 21.53
CA SER A 144 -9.14 4.03 20.83
C SER A 144 -9.60 4.93 19.69
#